data_72c19e266be16ddb9bd8dbf0f2ae3b18
#
_entry.id   72c19e266be16ddb9bd8dbf0f2ae3b18
#
_cell.length_a   1.000
_cell.length_b   1.000
_cell.length_c   1.000
_cell.angle_alpha   90.00
_cell.angle_beta   90.00
_cell.angle_gamma   90.00
#
_symmetry.space_group_name_H-M   'P 1'
#
loop_
_entity.id
_entity.type
_entity.pdbx_description
1 polymer ?
#
loop_
_entity_poly.entity_id
_entity_poly.type
_entity_poly.pdbx_seq_one_letter_code
_entity_poly.pdbx_strand_id
1 'polypeptide(L)'
;MCLSLLASAALVWVDPPAGLAAVTTAQPATDTQVAVITVDPTDGLDQLPADLATALDKAEVRADEDPENLAPPYVARATGRIVAPVVSTADSTKVAYAAGTIAVDLSTLPDEGTDDATAPGTTEGKEEEAATASAAPQTTAAEATFPRFYYPSTPVVKYSNSALSAVKDDVLTSDVPGVENIWATFIDAETNRVLVKASTVTEELRTALASRYAADELALLLTDEQQPTLLSRQSDSSPFWGGSRATTSTGGTTRWHCTIGFPWRYNGADYFITAGHCTGLNTYTWMPRYNTDIVGVVREDGWKNDTGSVKIDGQSYYTGDVSLVQLFYPYASGYSVYVGGAASNTSRTINGVASKSPKKGDKACSGGSVTGELCGWKVADGSTNVRYVGGTLGRNLAYAKKTGTCAAEGDSGGPIYSIRSDGRVTARGILSGGGKYNSTCTLFFSDIRVAEKSFPGAVKHI
;
A
#
# COMPACT_ATOMS: atom_id res chain seq x y z
N MET A 1 14.30 49.88 61.34
CA MET A 1 13.43 50.00 60.16
C MET A 1 14.04 49.20 59.04
N CYS A 2 13.64 47.94 58.91
CA CYS A 2 14.07 47.07 57.82
C CYS A 2 12.83 46.83 56.91
N LEU A 3 12.89 47.30 55.67
CA LEU A 3 11.90 46.96 54.63
C LEU A 3 12.31 45.65 53.96
N SER A 4 11.47 44.66 54.09
CA SER A 4 11.57 43.40 53.31
C SER A 4 10.84 43.60 51.99
N LEU A 5 11.57 43.46 50.84
CA LEU A 5 11.00 43.31 49.53
C LEU A 5 10.65 41.83 49.27
N LEU A 6 9.36 41.56 49.13
CA LEU A 6 8.84 40.30 48.61
C LEU A 6 8.84 40.36 47.10
N ALA A 7 9.67 39.55 46.47
CA ALA A 7 9.62 39.32 45.02
C ALA A 7 8.57 38.24 44.72
N SER A 8 7.49 38.62 44.06
CA SER A 8 6.50 37.68 43.53
C SER A 8 7.01 37.06 42.21
N ALA A 9 7.33 35.80 42.25
CA ALA A 9 7.58 35.00 41.04
C ALA A 9 6.23 34.63 40.39
N ALA A 10 5.98 35.18 39.23
CA ALA A 10 4.85 34.77 38.39
C ALA A 10 5.18 33.39 37.79
N LEU A 11 4.46 32.36 38.20
CA LEU A 11 4.44 31.08 37.47
C LEU A 11 3.67 31.28 36.15
N VAL A 12 4.39 31.20 35.05
CA VAL A 12 3.79 31.07 33.74
C VAL A 12 3.32 29.63 33.58
N TRP A 13 2.03 29.41 33.63
CA TRP A 13 1.43 28.16 33.21
C TRP A 13 1.52 28.07 31.68
N VAL A 14 2.31 27.12 31.20
CA VAL A 14 2.28 26.73 29.78
C VAL A 14 1.23 25.64 29.68
N ASP A 15 0.14 25.91 29.00
CA ASP A 15 -0.87 24.91 28.69
C ASP A 15 -0.23 23.79 27.86
N PRO A 16 -0.46 22.50 28.21
CA PRO A 16 -0.01 21.41 27.38
C PRO A 16 -0.79 21.42 26.05
N PRO A 17 -0.16 20.97 24.93
CA PRO A 17 -0.83 20.93 23.65
C PRO A 17 -2.09 20.05 23.73
N ALA A 18 -3.21 20.58 23.27
CA ALA A 18 -4.46 19.86 23.17
C ALA A 18 -4.31 18.72 22.16
N GLY A 19 -4.43 17.46 22.62
CA GLY A 19 -4.39 16.31 21.73
C GLY A 19 -4.14 14.95 22.36
N LEU A 20 -3.93 14.84 23.67
CA LEU A 20 -3.88 13.52 24.31
C LEU A 20 -5.29 13.16 24.80
N ALA A 21 -6.01 12.34 24.03
CA ALA A 21 -7.22 11.70 24.52
C ALA A 21 -6.88 10.92 25.80
N ALA A 22 -7.61 11.19 26.87
CA ALA A 22 -7.46 10.48 28.11
C ALA A 22 -7.69 8.98 27.85
N VAL A 23 -6.67 8.16 28.16
CA VAL A 23 -6.82 6.72 28.21
C VAL A 23 -7.88 6.44 29.26
N THR A 24 -9.10 6.09 28.83
CA THR A 24 -10.13 5.61 29.71
C THR A 24 -9.62 4.32 30.32
N THR A 25 -9.23 4.37 31.60
CA THR A 25 -8.86 3.16 32.35
C THR A 25 -10.03 2.19 32.27
N ALA A 26 -9.78 1.05 31.62
CA ALA A 26 -10.75 -0.01 31.55
C ALA A 26 -11.24 -0.34 32.95
N GLN A 27 -12.57 -0.39 33.15
CA GLN A 27 -13.18 -0.86 34.34
C GLN A 27 -12.67 -2.29 34.61
N PRO A 28 -12.26 -2.67 35.83
CA PRO A 28 -11.75 -4.01 36.07
C PRO A 28 -12.81 -5.02 35.62
N ALA A 29 -12.42 -5.87 34.67
CA ALA A 29 -13.26 -6.97 34.22
C ALA A 29 -13.58 -7.86 35.44
N THR A 30 -14.82 -8.27 35.59
CA THR A 30 -15.13 -9.37 36.49
C THR A 30 -14.31 -10.56 36.00
N ASP A 31 -13.73 -11.37 36.92
CA ASP A 31 -12.79 -12.49 36.63
C ASP A 31 -13.26 -13.53 35.58
N THR A 32 -14.38 -13.30 34.96
CA THR A 32 -15.05 -14.22 34.02
C THR A 32 -15.07 -13.77 32.57
N GLN A 33 -14.65 -12.55 32.25
CA GLN A 33 -14.70 -12.03 30.87
C GLN A 33 -13.49 -11.14 30.55
N VAL A 34 -12.96 -11.26 29.34
CA VAL A 34 -11.91 -10.37 28.85
C VAL A 34 -12.39 -8.94 28.67
N ALA A 35 -11.49 -7.99 28.86
CA ALA A 35 -11.77 -6.58 28.64
C ALA A 35 -12.04 -6.27 27.17
N VAL A 36 -12.90 -5.27 26.91
CA VAL A 36 -13.09 -4.70 25.57
C VAL A 36 -12.58 -3.27 25.56
N ILE A 37 -11.78 -2.94 24.57
CA ILE A 37 -11.27 -1.58 24.33
C ILE A 37 -11.67 -1.13 22.94
N THR A 38 -11.76 0.18 22.73
CA THR A 38 -12.17 0.82 21.46
C THR A 38 -11.13 1.80 20.93
N VAL A 39 -10.04 1.98 21.65
CA VAL A 39 -8.91 2.82 21.23
C VAL A 39 -7.71 1.92 21.00
N ASP A 40 -7.16 1.97 19.80
CA ASP A 40 -5.97 1.20 19.46
C ASP A 40 -4.75 1.81 20.18
N PRO A 41 -4.10 1.07 21.07
CA PRO A 41 -2.93 1.59 21.78
C PRO A 41 -1.69 1.67 20.88
N THR A 42 -1.71 1.18 19.65
CA THR A 42 -0.59 1.31 18.71
C THR A 42 -0.65 2.61 17.90
N ASP A 43 -1.76 3.34 17.93
CA ASP A 43 -1.89 4.61 17.22
C ASP A 43 -0.82 5.62 17.66
N GLY A 44 -0.08 6.17 16.70
CA GLY A 44 0.96 7.18 16.90
C GLY A 44 2.34 6.65 17.33
N LEU A 45 2.58 5.32 17.30
CA LEU A 45 3.91 4.73 17.53
C LEU A 45 4.82 4.71 16.29
N ASP A 46 4.29 5.02 15.14
CA ASP A 46 4.96 5.02 13.82
C ASP A 46 5.96 6.17 13.61
N GLN A 47 6.13 7.07 14.58
CA GLN A 47 6.97 8.26 14.49
C GLN A 47 8.04 8.34 15.58
N LEU A 48 8.62 7.21 15.98
CA LEU A 48 9.75 7.23 16.91
C LEU A 48 10.99 7.82 16.20
N PRO A 49 11.77 8.70 16.92
CA PRO A 49 13.08 9.11 16.41
C PRO A 49 13.96 7.90 16.09
N ALA A 50 14.72 7.94 15.00
CA ALA A 50 15.48 6.80 14.49
C ALA A 50 16.44 6.18 15.52
N ASP A 51 17.06 7.02 16.36
CA ASP A 51 17.94 6.59 17.45
C ASP A 51 17.18 5.87 18.58
N LEU A 52 15.97 6.34 18.91
CA LEU A 52 15.10 5.71 19.90
C LEU A 52 14.53 4.38 19.37
N ALA A 53 14.12 4.32 18.11
CA ALA A 53 13.70 3.09 17.45
C ALA A 53 14.82 2.04 17.47
N THR A 54 16.05 2.42 17.07
CA THR A 54 17.23 1.54 17.13
C THR A 54 17.55 1.07 18.56
N ALA A 55 17.32 1.91 19.56
CA ALA A 55 17.51 1.51 20.95
C ALA A 55 16.42 0.55 21.41
N LEU A 56 15.18 0.73 20.97
CA LEU A 56 14.07 -0.20 21.24
C LEU A 56 14.35 -1.57 20.61
N ASP A 57 14.77 -1.63 19.32
CA ASP A 57 15.13 -2.88 18.63
C ASP A 57 16.19 -3.68 19.44
N LYS A 58 17.19 -2.98 20.00
CA LYS A 58 18.20 -3.64 20.85
C LYS A 58 17.63 -4.18 22.17
N ALA A 59 16.63 -3.51 22.72
CA ALA A 59 15.92 -4.03 23.90
C ALA A 59 15.06 -5.25 23.53
N GLU A 60 14.42 -5.24 22.36
CA GLU A 60 13.64 -6.38 21.83
C GLU A 60 14.52 -7.61 21.63
N VAL A 61 15.71 -7.45 21.05
CA VAL A 61 16.67 -8.56 20.92
C VAL A 61 16.98 -9.19 22.29
N ARG A 62 17.15 -8.39 23.34
CA ARG A 62 17.38 -8.95 24.70
C ARG A 62 16.18 -9.74 25.22
N ALA A 63 14.95 -9.26 24.95
CA ALA A 63 13.74 -9.96 25.35
C ALA A 63 13.56 -11.27 24.57
N ASP A 64 14.00 -11.32 23.32
CA ASP A 64 13.97 -12.53 22.48
C ASP A 64 15.06 -13.54 22.88
N GLU A 65 16.19 -13.07 23.40
CA GLU A 65 17.27 -13.94 23.93
C GLU A 65 16.91 -14.59 25.30
N ASP A 66 16.00 -13.98 26.07
CA ASP A 66 15.52 -14.51 27.34
C ASP A 66 14.00 -14.37 27.53
N PRO A 67 13.20 -14.97 26.62
CA PRO A 67 11.77 -14.73 26.55
C PRO A 67 10.96 -15.26 27.73
N GLU A 68 11.55 -16.11 28.59
CA GLU A 68 10.89 -16.65 29.79
C GLU A 68 10.97 -15.68 30.96
N ASN A 69 12.01 -14.85 31.05
CA ASN A 69 12.25 -13.96 32.16
C ASN A 69 11.99 -12.47 31.86
N LEU A 70 12.03 -12.12 30.54
CA LEU A 70 11.79 -10.76 30.09
C LEU A 70 10.43 -10.67 29.40
N ALA A 71 9.80 -9.51 29.49
CA ALA A 71 8.61 -9.18 28.72
C ALA A 71 8.96 -8.24 27.55
N PRO A 72 8.09 -8.10 26.55
CA PRO A 72 8.35 -7.23 25.42
C PRO A 72 8.61 -5.79 25.87
N PRO A 73 9.73 -5.17 25.44
CA PRO A 73 10.02 -3.79 25.77
C PRO A 73 9.15 -2.82 24.99
N TYR A 74 9.07 -1.58 25.46
CA TYR A 74 8.30 -0.54 24.80
C TYR A 74 8.85 0.85 25.09
N VAL A 75 8.42 1.84 24.33
CA VAL A 75 8.62 3.24 24.66
C VAL A 75 7.39 3.75 25.40
N ALA A 76 7.56 4.11 26.67
CA ALA A 76 6.46 4.63 27.47
C ALA A 76 5.97 5.96 26.92
N ARG A 77 4.71 6.03 26.48
CA ARG A 77 4.11 7.21 25.85
C ARG A 77 4.20 8.48 26.70
N ALA A 78 4.03 8.33 28.01
CA ALA A 78 4.06 9.46 28.93
C ALA A 78 5.44 10.10 29.08
N THR A 79 6.53 9.35 28.82
CA THR A 79 7.90 9.80 29.15
C THR A 79 8.86 9.74 27.97
N GLY A 80 8.52 9.05 26.88
CA GLY A 80 9.41 8.79 25.74
C GLY A 80 10.62 7.92 26.11
N ARG A 81 10.57 7.16 27.23
CA ARG A 81 11.69 6.34 27.70
C ARG A 81 11.46 4.86 27.39
N ILE A 82 12.56 4.15 27.15
CA ILE A 82 12.52 2.70 26.97
C ILE A 82 12.22 2.04 28.32
N VAL A 83 11.27 1.13 28.29
CA VAL A 83 10.91 0.23 29.39
C VAL A 83 11.19 -1.19 28.92
N ALA A 84 11.96 -1.95 29.70
CA ALA A 84 12.29 -3.36 29.45
C ALA A 84 11.81 -4.21 30.65
N PRO A 85 10.51 -4.59 30.65
CA PRO A 85 9.91 -5.23 31.82
C PRO A 85 10.49 -6.63 32.07
N VAL A 86 10.44 -7.08 33.31
CA VAL A 86 10.85 -8.42 33.73
C VAL A 86 9.69 -9.12 34.45
N VAL A 87 9.66 -10.45 34.42
CA VAL A 87 8.68 -11.20 35.23
C VAL A 87 9.14 -11.36 36.67
N SER A 88 8.23 -11.65 37.59
CA SER A 88 8.50 -11.78 39.02
C SER A 88 9.47 -12.90 39.38
N THR A 89 9.67 -13.88 38.50
CA THR A 89 10.62 -15.00 38.66
C THR A 89 12.04 -14.66 38.20
N ALA A 90 12.24 -13.51 37.52
CA ALA A 90 13.55 -13.09 37.05
C ALA A 90 14.46 -12.76 38.22
N ASP A 91 15.67 -13.35 38.25
CA ASP A 91 16.70 -13.05 39.26
C ASP A 91 17.39 -11.70 38.99
N SER A 92 18.24 -11.28 39.92
CA SER A 92 18.96 -10.00 39.77
C SER A 92 19.86 -9.91 38.54
N THR A 93 20.33 -11.02 38.01
CA THR A 93 21.16 -11.07 36.80
C THR A 93 20.31 -10.73 35.57
N LYS A 94 19.10 -11.26 35.52
CA LYS A 94 18.13 -11.00 34.43
C LYS A 94 17.65 -9.54 34.46
N VAL A 95 17.35 -9.04 35.63
CA VAL A 95 17.02 -7.61 35.84
C VAL A 95 18.15 -6.71 35.36
N ALA A 96 19.40 -7.02 35.75
CA ALA A 96 20.57 -6.26 35.34
C ALA A 96 20.82 -6.34 33.84
N TYR A 97 20.51 -7.48 33.21
CA TYR A 97 20.59 -7.64 31.75
C TYR A 97 19.55 -6.78 31.00
N ALA A 98 18.32 -6.80 31.46
CA ALA A 98 17.24 -5.97 30.88
C ALA A 98 17.55 -4.46 31.06
N ALA A 99 18.02 -4.04 32.23
CA ALA A 99 18.39 -2.66 32.56
C ALA A 99 19.69 -2.19 31.89
N GLY A 100 20.44 -3.08 31.26
CA GLY A 100 21.74 -2.78 30.68
C GLY A 100 21.70 -1.57 29.73
N THR A 101 22.68 -0.68 29.83
CA THR A 101 22.81 0.50 28.96
C THR A 101 22.79 0.11 27.48
N ILE A 102 22.03 0.84 26.70
CA ILE A 102 21.94 0.67 25.24
C ILE A 102 22.65 1.86 24.59
N ALA A 103 23.73 1.58 23.83
CA ALA A 103 24.44 2.57 23.03
C ALA A 103 23.96 2.52 21.58
N VAL A 104 23.62 3.68 21.02
CA VAL A 104 23.25 3.85 19.59
C VAL A 104 24.30 4.75 18.94
N ASP A 105 24.96 4.23 17.91
CA ASP A 105 25.88 5.00 17.09
C ASP A 105 25.07 5.80 16.06
N LEU A 106 25.06 7.11 16.21
CA LEU A 106 24.30 8.01 15.36
C LEU A 106 24.82 8.04 13.92
N SER A 107 26.06 7.65 13.68
CA SER A 107 26.63 7.58 12.34
C SER A 107 26.07 6.43 11.48
N THR A 108 25.42 5.48 12.11
CA THR A 108 24.81 4.30 11.43
C THR A 108 23.33 4.48 11.11
N LEU A 109 22.73 5.59 11.54
CA LEU A 109 21.32 5.86 11.27
C LEU A 109 21.16 6.33 9.81
N PRO A 110 20.05 5.97 9.15
CA PRO A 110 19.73 6.54 7.85
C PRO A 110 19.59 8.06 8.00
N ASP A 111 20.19 8.81 7.05
CA ASP A 111 19.95 10.24 6.95
C ASP A 111 18.44 10.48 6.84
N GLU A 112 17.86 11.12 7.82
CA GLU A 112 16.51 11.66 7.67
C GLU A 112 16.62 12.77 6.62
N GLY A 113 16.39 12.38 5.34
CA GLY A 113 16.38 13.32 4.23
C GLY A 113 15.40 14.44 4.61
N THR A 114 15.94 15.63 4.75
CA THR A 114 15.13 16.84 4.84
C THR A 114 14.31 16.90 3.56
N ASP A 115 13.04 16.50 3.63
CA ASP A 115 12.04 16.83 2.62
C ASP A 115 11.91 18.36 2.60
N ASP A 116 12.85 18.99 1.88
CA ASP A 116 12.80 20.42 1.56
C ASP A 116 11.64 20.65 0.59
N ALA A 117 10.45 20.85 1.16
CA ALA A 117 9.28 21.32 0.45
C ALA A 117 9.52 22.77 0.03
N THR A 118 10.39 22.99 -0.96
CA THR A 118 10.54 24.28 -1.65
C THR A 118 9.25 24.56 -2.42
N ALA A 119 8.44 25.45 -1.88
CA ALA A 119 7.33 26.08 -2.60
C ALA A 119 7.89 26.80 -3.86
N PRO A 120 7.17 26.81 -5.00
CA PRO A 120 7.63 27.49 -6.21
C PRO A 120 7.60 29.00 -6.01
N GLY A 121 8.78 29.58 -5.79
CA GLY A 121 8.99 31.02 -5.79
C GLY A 121 8.98 31.56 -7.22
N THR A 122 8.21 32.59 -7.42
CA THR A 122 8.14 33.45 -8.61
C THR A 122 9.49 34.04 -8.97
N THR A 123 9.94 33.79 -10.19
CA THR A 123 11.12 34.45 -10.81
C THR A 123 10.75 35.83 -11.31
N GLU A 124 11.35 36.86 -10.75
CA GLU A 124 11.64 38.14 -11.46
C GLU A 124 13.15 38.30 -11.55
N GLY A 125 13.62 38.50 -12.76
CA GLY A 125 15.03 38.61 -13.10
C GLY A 125 15.66 39.95 -12.69
N LYS A 126 17.00 39.85 -12.43
CA LYS A 126 17.94 40.91 -12.74
C LYS A 126 19.32 40.31 -12.86
N GLU A 127 19.96 40.58 -14.00
CA GLU A 127 21.40 40.43 -14.24
C GLU A 127 22.18 41.32 -13.32
N GLU A 128 23.34 40.87 -12.77
CA GLU A 128 24.58 41.65 -12.66
C GLU A 128 25.76 40.79 -12.15
N GLU A 129 26.77 40.81 -12.99
CA GLU A 129 28.23 40.79 -12.80
C GLU A 129 28.94 39.78 -11.87
N ALA A 130 29.89 39.14 -12.51
CA ALA A 130 30.91 38.24 -11.99
C ALA A 130 31.90 38.94 -11.02
N ALA A 131 32.13 38.31 -9.87
CA ALA A 131 33.34 38.48 -9.09
C ALA A 131 33.91 37.12 -8.71
N THR A 132 35.03 36.78 -9.30
CA THR A 132 35.87 35.63 -8.99
C THR A 132 36.45 35.78 -7.58
N ALA A 133 36.02 34.97 -6.63
CA ALA A 133 36.70 34.76 -5.37
C ALA A 133 37.11 33.28 -5.28
N SER A 134 38.43 33.07 -5.26
CA SER A 134 39.09 31.81 -5.00
C SER A 134 38.74 31.28 -3.63
N ALA A 135 37.88 30.24 -3.56
CA ALA A 135 37.57 29.53 -2.34
C ALA A 135 38.70 28.53 -2.03
N ALA A 136 39.36 28.71 -0.90
CA ALA A 136 40.23 27.70 -0.31
C ALA A 136 39.40 26.46 0.05
N PRO A 137 39.96 25.24 -0.02
CA PRO A 137 39.21 24.02 0.35
C PRO A 137 38.90 24.08 1.83
N GLN A 138 37.61 24.21 2.15
CA GLN A 138 37.14 23.94 3.49
C GLN A 138 37.15 22.42 3.70
N THR A 139 38.16 21.96 4.43
CA THR A 139 38.15 20.65 5.07
C THR A 139 37.00 20.66 6.09
N THR A 140 35.86 20.13 5.75
CA THR A 140 34.80 19.79 6.72
C THR A 140 35.42 18.74 7.66
N ALA A 141 35.78 19.17 8.86
CA ALA A 141 36.07 18.25 9.94
C ALA A 141 34.76 17.42 10.16
N ALA A 142 34.86 16.12 9.97
CA ALA A 142 33.76 15.22 10.32
C ALA A 142 33.44 15.48 11.82
N GLU A 143 32.25 15.99 12.10
CA GLU A 143 31.78 16.10 13.47
C GLU A 143 31.77 14.69 14.07
N ALA A 144 32.56 14.51 15.13
CA ALA A 144 32.61 13.26 15.85
C ALA A 144 31.22 13.02 16.47
N THR A 145 30.42 12.17 15.84
CA THR A 145 29.11 11.76 16.35
C THR A 145 29.35 10.85 17.54
N PHE A 146 29.11 11.37 18.75
CA PHE A 146 29.16 10.58 19.97
C PHE A 146 27.95 9.64 20.03
N PRO A 147 28.11 8.38 20.52
CA PRO A 147 27.00 7.48 20.69
C PRO A 147 26.00 8.04 21.72
N ARG A 148 24.69 7.86 21.44
CA ARG A 148 23.62 8.17 22.39
C ARG A 148 23.39 6.97 23.29
N PHE A 149 23.19 7.20 24.60
CA PHE A 149 22.98 6.15 25.58
C PHE A 149 21.56 6.17 26.12
N TYR A 150 20.94 5.01 26.20
CA TYR A 150 19.61 4.77 26.75
C TYR A 150 19.71 3.87 27.98
N TYR A 151 18.88 4.13 28.97
CA TYR A 151 18.84 3.44 30.27
C TYR A 151 17.43 2.92 30.47
N PRO A 152 17.13 1.67 30.09
CA PRO A 152 15.79 1.09 30.25
C PRO A 152 15.40 0.97 31.71
N SER A 153 14.14 1.26 32.02
CA SER A 153 13.54 0.91 33.31
C SER A 153 12.98 -0.50 33.28
N THR A 154 13.00 -1.23 34.39
CA THR A 154 12.65 -2.66 34.45
C THR A 154 11.54 -2.92 35.47
N PRO A 155 10.29 -2.49 35.21
CA PRO A 155 9.17 -2.84 36.09
C PRO A 155 8.91 -4.35 36.05
N VAL A 156 8.36 -4.88 37.16
CA VAL A 156 7.92 -6.26 37.22
C VAL A 156 6.52 -6.37 36.65
N VAL A 157 6.34 -7.30 35.71
CA VAL A 157 5.07 -7.60 35.03
C VAL A 157 4.66 -9.06 35.22
N LYS A 158 3.45 -9.40 34.83
CA LYS A 158 2.88 -10.75 35.06
C LYS A 158 3.30 -11.75 34.01
N TYR A 159 3.29 -11.34 32.74
CA TYR A 159 3.49 -12.23 31.60
C TYR A 159 4.83 -11.96 30.91
N SER A 160 5.53 -13.04 30.58
CA SER A 160 6.79 -13.01 29.83
C SER A 160 6.55 -12.86 28.32
N ASN A 161 7.62 -12.58 27.56
CA ASN A 161 7.56 -12.51 26.12
C ASN A 161 7.10 -13.85 25.51
N SER A 162 7.59 -14.99 26.03
CA SER A 162 7.16 -16.31 25.56
C SER A 162 5.68 -16.58 25.86
N ALA A 163 5.19 -16.23 27.05
CA ALA A 163 3.80 -16.43 27.43
C ALA A 163 2.85 -15.63 26.53
N LEU A 164 3.11 -14.33 26.33
CA LEU A 164 2.30 -13.48 25.47
C LEU A 164 2.36 -13.91 23.99
N SER A 165 3.54 -14.33 23.51
CA SER A 165 3.71 -14.83 22.15
C SER A 165 2.93 -16.13 21.91
N ALA A 166 2.93 -17.05 22.88
CA ALA A 166 2.14 -18.27 22.79
C ALA A 166 0.64 -17.99 22.68
N VAL A 167 0.10 -17.07 23.48
CA VAL A 167 -1.31 -16.66 23.40
C VAL A 167 -1.60 -15.98 22.05
N LYS A 168 -0.76 -15.02 21.64
CA LYS A 168 -0.90 -14.33 20.36
C LYS A 168 -1.00 -15.30 19.17
N ASP A 169 -0.18 -16.34 19.18
CA ASP A 169 -0.10 -17.31 18.09
C ASP A 169 -1.25 -18.34 18.13
N ASP A 170 -1.77 -18.68 19.31
CA ASP A 170 -2.84 -19.67 19.49
C ASP A 170 -4.25 -19.10 19.23
N VAL A 171 -4.52 -17.84 19.57
CA VAL A 171 -5.89 -17.26 19.52
C VAL A 171 -6.57 -17.44 18.16
N LEU A 172 -5.90 -17.10 17.05
CA LEU A 172 -6.48 -17.16 15.71
C LEU A 172 -6.78 -18.57 15.20
N THR A 173 -6.13 -19.57 15.78
CA THR A 173 -6.27 -20.99 15.41
C THR A 173 -7.08 -21.79 16.43
N SER A 174 -7.53 -21.13 17.50
CA SER A 174 -8.30 -21.75 18.57
C SER A 174 -9.71 -22.14 18.11
N ASP A 175 -10.34 -23.05 18.84
CA ASP A 175 -11.73 -23.49 18.66
C ASP A 175 -12.72 -22.68 19.50
N VAL A 176 -12.32 -21.48 19.94
CA VAL A 176 -13.16 -20.60 20.74
C VAL A 176 -14.36 -20.13 19.92
N PRO A 177 -15.61 -20.24 20.46
CA PRO A 177 -16.80 -19.73 19.79
C PRO A 177 -16.68 -18.23 19.46
N GLY A 178 -16.94 -17.86 18.20
CA GLY A 178 -16.83 -16.48 17.73
C GLY A 178 -15.43 -16.09 17.23
N VAL A 179 -14.46 -17.03 17.20
CA VAL A 179 -13.10 -16.78 16.70
C VAL A 179 -13.09 -16.29 15.26
N GLU A 180 -14.08 -16.63 14.46
CA GLU A 180 -14.24 -16.15 13.07
C GLU A 180 -14.42 -14.64 12.95
N ASN A 181 -14.75 -13.96 14.04
CA ASN A 181 -14.83 -12.50 14.11
C ASN A 181 -13.49 -11.85 14.45
N ILE A 182 -12.50 -12.64 14.86
CA ILE A 182 -11.14 -12.20 15.17
C ILE A 182 -10.30 -12.26 13.90
N TRP A 183 -9.53 -11.21 13.64
CA TRP A 183 -8.74 -11.14 12.42
C TRP A 183 -7.28 -10.68 12.59
N ALA A 184 -6.90 -10.19 13.77
CA ALA A 184 -5.52 -9.89 14.08
C ALA A 184 -5.24 -10.02 15.58
N THR A 185 -4.00 -10.38 15.92
CA THR A 185 -3.48 -10.44 17.28
C THR A 185 -2.12 -9.78 17.34
N PHE A 186 -1.85 -9.01 18.39
CA PHE A 186 -0.55 -8.39 18.64
C PHE A 186 -0.35 -8.16 20.16
N ILE A 187 0.90 -7.92 20.57
CA ILE A 187 1.21 -7.71 21.97
C ILE A 187 1.18 -6.21 22.28
N ASP A 188 0.37 -5.81 23.26
CA ASP A 188 0.44 -4.50 23.89
C ASP A 188 1.45 -4.60 25.06
N ALA A 189 2.70 -4.23 24.77
CA ALA A 189 3.79 -4.33 25.70
C ALA A 189 3.59 -3.41 26.93
N GLU A 190 2.97 -2.23 26.74
CA GLU A 190 2.75 -1.25 27.81
C GLU A 190 1.76 -1.75 28.85
N THR A 191 0.75 -2.50 28.48
CA THR A 191 -0.23 -3.11 29.39
C THR A 191 0.04 -4.57 29.69
N ASN A 192 1.11 -5.16 29.11
CA ASN A 192 1.56 -6.54 29.31
C ASN A 192 0.46 -7.58 29.02
N ARG A 193 -0.17 -7.48 27.84
CA ARG A 193 -1.24 -8.39 27.39
C ARG A 193 -1.25 -8.54 25.88
N VAL A 194 -2.01 -9.51 25.37
CA VAL A 194 -2.32 -9.66 23.95
C VAL A 194 -3.55 -8.84 23.61
N LEU A 195 -3.50 -8.06 22.55
CA LEU A 195 -4.67 -7.43 21.95
C LEU A 195 -5.17 -8.23 20.76
N VAL A 196 -6.48 -8.37 20.68
CA VAL A 196 -7.17 -9.20 19.72
C VAL A 196 -8.17 -8.32 18.96
N LYS A 197 -7.85 -7.94 17.71
CA LYS A 197 -8.75 -7.16 16.87
C LYS A 197 -9.93 -8.00 16.42
N ALA A 198 -11.13 -7.49 16.65
CA ALA A 198 -12.39 -8.15 16.28
C ALA A 198 -13.37 -7.18 15.64
N SER A 199 -14.06 -7.64 14.59
CA SER A 199 -15.13 -6.91 13.92
C SER A 199 -16.45 -6.94 14.70
N THR A 200 -16.64 -7.96 15.55
CA THR A 200 -17.80 -8.12 16.42
C THR A 200 -17.36 -8.76 17.73
N VAL A 201 -17.84 -8.24 18.84
CA VAL A 201 -17.54 -8.74 20.18
C VAL A 201 -18.86 -9.18 20.84
N THR A 202 -18.98 -10.46 21.14
CA THR A 202 -20.10 -11.04 21.87
C THR A 202 -19.70 -11.41 23.30
N GLU A 203 -20.67 -11.55 24.21
CA GLU A 203 -20.41 -12.05 25.58
C GLU A 203 -19.90 -13.48 25.59
N GLU A 204 -20.38 -14.30 24.64
CA GLU A 204 -19.93 -15.68 24.47
C GLU A 204 -18.45 -15.71 24.13
N LEU A 205 -17.99 -14.92 23.14
CA LEU A 205 -16.58 -14.81 22.76
C LEU A 205 -15.72 -14.35 23.95
N ARG A 206 -16.17 -13.32 24.67
CA ARG A 206 -15.44 -12.79 25.84
C ARG A 206 -15.26 -13.82 26.95
N THR A 207 -16.32 -14.57 27.25
CA THR A 207 -16.31 -15.62 28.28
C THR A 207 -15.45 -16.80 27.84
N ALA A 208 -15.57 -17.21 26.58
CA ALA A 208 -14.81 -18.33 26.03
C ALA A 208 -13.30 -18.04 25.99
N LEU A 209 -12.91 -16.83 25.60
CA LEU A 209 -11.52 -16.39 25.65
C LEU A 209 -10.99 -16.34 27.10
N ALA A 210 -11.76 -15.80 28.05
CA ALA A 210 -11.35 -15.76 29.45
C ALA A 210 -11.28 -17.17 30.10
N SER A 211 -12.01 -18.14 29.56
CA SER A 211 -11.94 -19.54 30.02
C SER A 211 -10.73 -20.29 29.51
N ARG A 212 -10.19 -19.88 28.34
CA ARG A 212 -9.03 -20.51 27.71
C ARG A 212 -7.71 -19.83 28.11
N TYR A 213 -7.73 -18.52 28.15
CA TYR A 213 -6.58 -17.65 28.53
C TYR A 213 -6.98 -16.86 29.77
N ALA A 214 -6.09 -16.38 30.57
CA ALA A 214 -6.48 -15.54 31.71
C ALA A 214 -7.18 -14.24 31.24
N ALA A 215 -8.20 -13.77 31.96
CA ALA A 215 -9.01 -12.61 31.56
C ALA A 215 -8.22 -11.29 31.46
N ASP A 216 -7.07 -11.20 32.15
CA ASP A 216 -6.14 -10.08 32.12
C ASP A 216 -4.96 -10.29 31.16
N GLU A 217 -4.82 -11.48 30.55
CA GLU A 217 -3.75 -11.82 29.60
C GLU A 217 -4.03 -11.29 28.20
N LEU A 218 -5.30 -11.05 27.89
CA LEU A 218 -5.70 -10.49 26.62
C LEU A 218 -6.86 -9.48 26.75
N ALA A 219 -7.02 -8.65 25.72
CA ALA A 219 -8.18 -7.78 25.56
C ALA A 219 -8.66 -7.77 24.12
N LEU A 220 -9.97 -7.63 23.92
CA LEU A 220 -10.59 -7.48 22.62
C LEU A 220 -10.57 -5.99 22.22
N LEU A 221 -9.99 -5.70 21.07
CA LEU A 221 -10.05 -4.39 20.45
C LEU A 221 -11.15 -4.41 19.39
N LEU A 222 -12.30 -3.82 19.75
CA LEU A 222 -13.38 -3.61 18.82
C LEU A 222 -13.05 -2.45 17.90
N THR A 223 -12.99 -2.70 16.61
CA THR A 223 -12.62 -1.72 15.59
C THR A 223 -13.58 -1.78 14.41
N ASP A 224 -13.83 -0.64 13.77
CA ASP A 224 -14.54 -0.50 12.48
C ASP A 224 -13.60 -0.71 11.29
N GLU A 225 -12.32 -0.97 11.52
CA GLU A 225 -11.42 -1.39 10.47
C GLU A 225 -11.95 -2.67 9.79
N GLN A 226 -11.86 -2.70 8.49
CA GLN A 226 -12.26 -3.89 7.75
C GLN A 226 -11.20 -4.99 7.90
N GLN A 227 -11.67 -6.23 8.09
CA GLN A 227 -10.80 -7.39 8.05
C GLN A 227 -9.95 -7.36 6.76
N PRO A 228 -8.62 -7.46 6.86
CA PRO A 228 -7.74 -7.38 5.70
C PRO A 228 -7.99 -8.55 4.74
N THR A 229 -7.92 -8.26 3.45
CA THR A 229 -7.99 -9.27 2.40
C THR A 229 -6.60 -9.44 1.77
N LEU A 230 -6.31 -10.65 1.29
CA LEU A 230 -5.07 -10.86 0.52
C LEU A 230 -5.08 -9.94 -0.71
N LEU A 231 -4.02 -9.17 -0.87
CA LEU A 231 -3.83 -8.33 -2.05
C LEU A 231 -3.74 -9.24 -3.28
N SER A 232 -4.55 -8.95 -4.30
CA SER A 232 -4.60 -9.68 -5.56
C SER A 232 -5.17 -8.76 -6.64
N ARG A 233 -5.17 -9.22 -7.90
CA ARG A 233 -5.82 -8.46 -8.98
C ARG A 233 -7.31 -8.19 -8.74
N GLN A 234 -7.98 -8.92 -7.83
CA GLN A 234 -9.38 -8.68 -7.46
C GLN A 234 -9.56 -7.67 -6.32
N SER A 235 -8.50 -7.41 -5.56
CA SER A 235 -8.48 -6.55 -4.38
C SER A 235 -7.16 -5.80 -4.30
N ASP A 236 -6.80 -5.13 -5.40
CA ASP A 236 -5.57 -4.36 -5.48
C ASP A 236 -5.66 -3.07 -4.67
N SER A 237 -4.52 -2.63 -4.16
CA SER A 237 -4.34 -1.36 -3.45
C SER A 237 -3.21 -0.55 -4.08
N SER A 238 -3.18 0.74 -3.77
CA SER A 238 -2.11 1.61 -4.24
C SER A 238 -0.73 1.15 -3.71
N PRO A 239 0.31 1.12 -4.58
CA PRO A 239 0.33 1.50 -5.99
C PRO A 239 -0.27 0.44 -6.91
N PHE A 240 -1.28 0.80 -7.69
CA PHE A 240 -2.05 -0.12 -8.54
C PHE A 240 -1.23 -0.70 -9.69
N TRP A 241 -1.47 -1.98 -10.01
CA TRP A 241 -0.82 -2.72 -11.09
C TRP A 241 -1.77 -3.02 -12.24
N GLY A 242 -1.21 -3.16 -13.44
CA GLY A 242 -1.99 -3.61 -14.60
C GLY A 242 -2.58 -5.00 -14.39
N GLY A 243 -3.77 -5.26 -14.93
CA GLY A 243 -4.52 -6.49 -14.70
C GLY A 243 -5.42 -6.46 -13.47
N SER A 244 -5.43 -5.38 -12.71
CA SER A 244 -6.30 -5.19 -11.55
C SER A 244 -7.73 -4.93 -11.94
N ARG A 245 -8.67 -5.37 -11.10
CA ARG A 245 -10.10 -5.08 -11.23
C ARG A 245 -10.38 -3.62 -10.91
N ALA A 246 -11.17 -2.98 -11.74
CA ALA A 246 -11.71 -1.66 -11.49
C ALA A 246 -13.22 -1.62 -11.77
N THR A 247 -13.93 -0.74 -11.11
CA THR A 247 -15.30 -0.36 -11.48
C THR A 247 -15.25 1.03 -12.12
N THR A 248 -15.80 1.14 -13.31
CA THR A 248 -15.77 2.35 -14.13
C THR A 248 -17.19 2.79 -14.48
N SER A 249 -17.32 3.96 -15.06
CA SER A 249 -18.61 4.51 -15.50
C SER A 249 -18.49 5.14 -16.88
N THR A 250 -19.53 4.96 -17.68
CA THR A 250 -19.69 5.67 -18.96
C THR A 250 -20.55 6.94 -18.82
N GLY A 251 -20.94 7.29 -17.61
CA GLY A 251 -21.84 8.36 -17.24
C GLY A 251 -23.14 7.86 -16.60
N GLY A 252 -23.90 8.76 -15.99
CA GLY A 252 -25.14 8.42 -15.28
C GLY A 252 -24.91 7.41 -14.14
N THR A 253 -25.85 6.49 -13.98
CA THR A 253 -25.82 5.47 -12.91
C THR A 253 -25.19 4.14 -13.32
N THR A 254 -24.87 3.97 -14.60
CA THR A 254 -24.30 2.71 -15.13
C THR A 254 -22.87 2.54 -14.64
N ARG A 255 -22.57 1.34 -14.15
CA ARG A 255 -21.25 0.93 -13.66
C ARG A 255 -20.83 -0.36 -14.35
N TRP A 256 -19.56 -0.43 -14.74
CA TRP A 256 -18.99 -1.56 -15.44
C TRP A 256 -17.83 -2.15 -14.64
N HIS A 257 -17.70 -3.45 -14.67
CA HIS A 257 -16.48 -4.12 -14.20
C HIS A 257 -15.52 -4.21 -15.38
N CYS A 258 -14.36 -3.60 -15.22
CA CYS A 258 -13.30 -3.62 -16.19
C CYS A 258 -11.96 -3.91 -15.53
N THR A 259 -10.93 -3.97 -16.34
CA THR A 259 -9.56 -4.25 -15.91
C THR A 259 -8.68 -3.06 -16.23
N ILE A 260 -7.76 -2.67 -15.34
CA ILE A 260 -6.71 -1.71 -15.70
C ILE A 260 -5.66 -2.35 -16.60
N GLY A 261 -5.23 -1.62 -17.63
CA GLY A 261 -4.22 -2.06 -18.59
C GLY A 261 -2.81 -1.91 -18.05
N PHE A 262 -2.25 -0.72 -18.18
CA PHE A 262 -0.91 -0.41 -17.70
C PHE A 262 -0.89 0.81 -16.81
N PRO A 263 0.01 0.83 -15.82
CA PRO A 263 0.42 2.06 -15.15
C PRO A 263 0.93 3.08 -16.16
N TRP A 264 0.60 4.37 -15.91
CA TRP A 264 0.92 5.44 -16.87
C TRP A 264 1.34 6.70 -16.12
N ARG A 265 2.19 7.53 -16.72
CA ARG A 265 2.65 8.77 -16.10
C ARG A 265 2.65 9.93 -17.08
N TYR A 266 2.17 11.08 -16.60
CA TYR A 266 2.22 12.36 -17.30
C TYR A 266 2.44 13.52 -16.34
N ASN A 267 3.43 14.38 -16.61
CA ASN A 267 3.77 15.57 -15.81
C ASN A 267 3.87 15.30 -14.30
N GLY A 268 4.52 14.21 -13.92
CA GLY A 268 4.68 13.84 -12.52
C GLY A 268 3.46 13.20 -11.86
N ALA A 269 2.28 13.28 -12.46
CA ALA A 269 1.07 12.64 -11.97
C ALA A 269 0.95 11.19 -12.44
N ASP A 270 0.35 10.37 -11.62
CA ASP A 270 0.08 8.96 -11.91
C ASP A 270 -1.30 8.77 -12.54
N TYR A 271 -1.32 7.90 -13.52
CA TYR A 271 -2.51 7.46 -14.25
C TYR A 271 -2.47 5.95 -14.43
N PHE A 272 -3.56 5.40 -14.93
CA PHE A 272 -3.56 4.11 -15.63
C PHE A 272 -4.35 4.22 -16.93
N ILE A 273 -4.01 3.36 -17.89
CA ILE A 273 -4.76 3.20 -19.14
C ILE A 273 -5.71 2.00 -19.02
N THR A 274 -6.91 2.10 -19.60
CA THR A 274 -7.91 1.03 -19.69
C THR A 274 -8.64 1.11 -21.03
N ALA A 275 -9.67 0.27 -21.26
CA ALA A 275 -10.50 0.38 -22.46
C ALA A 275 -11.43 1.60 -22.40
N GLY A 276 -11.60 2.28 -23.54
CA GLY A 276 -12.46 3.45 -23.66
C GLY A 276 -13.94 3.12 -23.49
N HIS A 277 -14.41 1.98 -24.03
CA HIS A 277 -15.81 1.56 -23.83
C HIS A 277 -16.20 1.30 -22.38
N CYS A 278 -15.23 1.10 -21.50
CA CYS A 278 -15.42 0.96 -20.05
C CYS A 278 -15.76 2.30 -19.35
N THR A 279 -15.42 3.42 -19.97
CA THR A 279 -15.35 4.73 -19.33
C THR A 279 -16.12 5.79 -20.09
N GLY A 280 -16.21 6.97 -19.52
CA GLY A 280 -16.65 8.20 -20.20
C GLY A 280 -15.84 9.37 -19.67
N LEU A 281 -15.61 10.36 -20.51
CA LEU A 281 -14.83 11.55 -20.15
C LEU A 281 -15.40 12.22 -18.87
N ASN A 282 -14.51 12.56 -17.93
CA ASN A 282 -14.84 13.15 -16.63
C ASN A 282 -15.67 12.25 -15.69
N THR A 283 -15.79 10.95 -15.95
CA THR A 283 -16.39 10.02 -15.00
C THR A 283 -15.36 9.49 -14.01
N TYR A 284 -15.86 8.97 -12.88
CA TYR A 284 -15.01 8.44 -11.81
C TYR A 284 -14.73 6.94 -11.98
N THR A 285 -13.65 6.51 -11.37
CA THR A 285 -13.24 5.11 -11.27
C THR A 285 -13.07 4.72 -9.81
N TRP A 286 -13.57 3.56 -9.43
CA TRP A 286 -13.49 2.97 -8.10
C TRP A 286 -12.59 1.72 -8.13
N MET A 287 -11.81 1.52 -7.10
CA MET A 287 -11.00 0.31 -6.96
C MET A 287 -11.08 -0.24 -5.54
N PRO A 288 -11.16 -1.57 -5.44
CA PRO A 288 -11.33 -2.53 -6.54
C PRO A 288 -12.78 -2.64 -7.04
N ARG A 289 -13.76 -2.07 -6.32
CA ARG A 289 -15.20 -2.22 -6.61
C ARG A 289 -15.97 -0.91 -6.44
N TYR A 290 -17.19 -0.85 -6.99
CA TYR A 290 -18.11 0.25 -6.69
C TYR A 290 -18.42 0.30 -5.18
N ASN A 291 -18.57 1.51 -4.64
CA ASN A 291 -18.70 1.83 -3.20
C ASN A 291 -17.45 1.55 -2.35
N THR A 292 -16.29 1.29 -2.96
CA THR A 292 -14.99 1.44 -2.32
C THR A 292 -14.45 2.84 -2.61
N ASP A 293 -13.15 3.00 -2.67
CA ASP A 293 -12.52 4.29 -2.89
C ASP A 293 -12.70 4.80 -4.33
N ILE A 294 -13.04 6.05 -4.49
CA ILE A 294 -12.91 6.77 -5.76
C ILE A 294 -11.42 7.09 -5.93
N VAL A 295 -10.77 6.35 -6.83
CA VAL A 295 -9.31 6.45 -7.00
C VAL A 295 -8.89 7.42 -8.09
N GLY A 296 -9.79 7.80 -8.99
CA GLY A 296 -9.42 8.67 -10.09
C GLY A 296 -10.57 9.09 -11.00
N VAL A 297 -10.23 9.88 -12.01
CA VAL A 297 -11.14 10.46 -12.99
C VAL A 297 -10.61 10.29 -14.39
N VAL A 298 -11.48 9.99 -15.35
CA VAL A 298 -11.14 9.83 -16.78
C VAL A 298 -10.81 11.20 -17.37
N ARG A 299 -9.61 11.33 -17.93
CA ARG A 299 -9.12 12.58 -18.57
C ARG A 299 -9.05 12.50 -20.07
N GLU A 300 -8.81 11.34 -20.63
CA GLU A 300 -8.76 11.10 -22.08
C GLU A 300 -9.59 9.87 -22.42
N ASP A 301 -10.34 9.94 -23.51
CA ASP A 301 -11.18 8.85 -24.01
C ASP A 301 -11.14 8.81 -25.54
N GLY A 302 -10.58 7.76 -26.09
CA GLY A 302 -10.45 7.53 -27.52
C GLY A 302 -11.53 6.61 -28.12
N TRP A 303 -12.50 6.15 -27.32
CA TRP A 303 -13.44 5.10 -27.73
C TRP A 303 -14.27 5.45 -28.97
N LYS A 304 -14.75 6.64 -29.06
CA LYS A 304 -15.58 7.07 -30.19
C LYS A 304 -14.81 7.22 -31.52
N ASN A 305 -13.47 7.12 -31.47
CA ASN A 305 -12.58 7.32 -32.61
C ASN A 305 -12.78 8.63 -33.38
N ASP A 306 -13.41 9.63 -32.76
CA ASP A 306 -13.74 10.91 -33.35
C ASP A 306 -12.57 11.91 -33.25
N THR A 307 -11.53 11.58 -32.50
CA THR A 307 -10.41 12.46 -32.19
C THR A 307 -9.32 12.51 -33.24
N GLY A 308 -9.57 11.96 -34.41
CA GLY A 308 -8.66 12.03 -35.54
C GLY A 308 -7.70 10.84 -35.64
N SER A 309 -6.94 10.80 -36.72
CA SER A 309 -5.94 9.77 -36.97
C SER A 309 -4.57 10.17 -36.43
N VAL A 310 -3.90 9.24 -35.76
CA VAL A 310 -2.53 9.34 -35.31
C VAL A 310 -1.59 8.81 -36.39
N LYS A 311 -0.46 9.48 -36.65
CA LYS A 311 0.52 8.99 -37.60
C LYS A 311 1.68 8.29 -36.90
N ILE A 312 1.93 7.05 -37.30
CA ILE A 312 3.07 6.25 -36.85
C ILE A 312 3.73 5.64 -38.10
N ASP A 313 5.03 5.87 -38.25
CA ASP A 313 5.82 5.35 -39.38
C ASP A 313 5.15 5.64 -40.77
N GLY A 314 4.55 6.83 -40.91
CA GLY A 314 3.87 7.28 -42.11
C GLY A 314 2.44 6.75 -42.32
N GLN A 315 1.99 5.80 -41.50
CA GLN A 315 0.63 5.24 -41.54
C GLN A 315 -0.30 5.99 -40.61
N SER A 316 -1.57 6.12 -40.98
CA SER A 316 -2.61 6.75 -40.14
C SER A 316 -3.39 5.69 -39.37
N TYR A 317 -3.61 5.94 -38.08
CA TYR A 317 -4.35 5.09 -37.17
C TYR A 317 -5.42 5.88 -36.43
N TYR A 318 -6.52 5.24 -36.09
CA TYR A 318 -7.46 5.73 -35.08
C TYR A 318 -6.87 5.46 -33.70
N THR A 319 -7.24 6.25 -32.68
CA THR A 319 -6.74 6.09 -31.28
C THR A 319 -7.05 4.71 -30.72
N GLY A 320 -8.19 4.12 -31.11
CA GLY A 320 -8.62 2.82 -30.65
C GLY A 320 -9.49 2.89 -29.39
N ASP A 321 -9.77 1.74 -28.83
CA ASP A 321 -10.59 1.57 -27.64
C ASP A 321 -9.72 1.70 -26.39
N VAL A 322 -9.39 2.94 -26.02
CA VAL A 322 -8.53 3.27 -24.90
C VAL A 322 -8.97 4.54 -24.18
N SER A 323 -8.72 4.61 -22.89
CA SER A 323 -8.89 5.83 -22.07
C SER A 323 -7.83 5.93 -20.98
N LEU A 324 -7.54 7.16 -20.53
CA LEU A 324 -6.65 7.44 -19.41
C LEU A 324 -7.44 7.90 -18.18
N VAL A 325 -7.15 7.28 -17.05
CA VAL A 325 -7.68 7.65 -15.74
C VAL A 325 -6.57 8.27 -14.92
N GLN A 326 -6.72 9.54 -14.57
CA GLN A 326 -5.83 10.23 -13.64
C GLN A 326 -6.14 9.79 -12.22
N LEU A 327 -5.13 9.35 -11.49
CA LEU A 327 -5.27 9.00 -10.08
C LEU A 327 -5.29 10.25 -9.19
N PHE A 328 -6.09 10.22 -8.14
CA PHE A 328 -6.09 11.23 -7.10
C PHE A 328 -5.02 10.94 -6.06
N TYR A 329 -4.40 11.97 -5.51
CA TYR A 329 -3.53 11.81 -4.34
C TYR A 329 -4.34 11.27 -3.15
N PRO A 330 -3.85 10.28 -2.36
CA PRO A 330 -2.49 9.71 -2.38
C PRO A 330 -2.30 8.47 -3.27
N TYR A 331 -3.26 8.13 -4.12
CA TYR A 331 -3.17 6.92 -4.97
C TYR A 331 -2.09 7.05 -6.03
N ALA A 332 -1.38 5.94 -6.27
CA ALA A 332 -0.30 5.85 -7.25
C ALA A 332 -0.49 4.62 -8.16
N SER A 333 0.16 4.62 -9.30
CA SER A 333 0.32 3.44 -10.16
C SER A 333 1.74 2.89 -10.08
N GLY A 334 1.87 1.56 -10.09
CA GLY A 334 3.15 0.87 -9.96
C GLY A 334 3.92 0.72 -11.27
N TYR A 335 4.75 -0.33 -11.36
CA TYR A 335 5.57 -0.66 -12.56
C TYR A 335 5.35 -2.11 -13.01
N SER A 336 4.25 -2.72 -12.63
CA SER A 336 4.01 -4.15 -12.83
C SER A 336 2.64 -4.45 -13.41
N VAL A 337 2.50 -5.66 -13.93
CA VAL A 337 1.20 -6.26 -14.28
C VAL A 337 1.01 -7.54 -13.49
N TYR A 338 -0.19 -7.82 -13.06
CA TYR A 338 -0.55 -9.10 -12.47
C TYR A 338 -0.45 -10.23 -13.50
N VAL A 339 0.10 -11.37 -13.07
CA VAL A 339 0.20 -12.62 -13.85
C VAL A 339 -0.48 -13.77 -13.11
N GLY A 340 -0.60 -14.94 -13.75
CA GLY A 340 -1.27 -16.11 -13.15
C GLY A 340 -2.79 -16.00 -13.16
N GLY A 341 -3.48 -16.78 -12.32
CA GLY A 341 -4.95 -16.88 -12.29
C GLY A 341 -5.67 -15.61 -11.85
N ALA A 342 -7.01 -15.62 -11.89
CA ALA A 342 -7.86 -14.50 -11.53
C ALA A 342 -7.68 -14.01 -10.08
N ALA A 343 -7.36 -14.91 -9.14
CA ALA A 343 -7.09 -14.59 -7.74
C ALA A 343 -5.59 -14.44 -7.41
N SER A 344 -4.74 -14.34 -8.44
CA SER A 344 -3.29 -14.27 -8.24
C SER A 344 -2.87 -12.94 -7.62
N ASN A 345 -1.87 -13.02 -6.74
CA ASN A 345 -1.12 -11.91 -6.16
C ASN A 345 0.29 -11.77 -6.75
N THR A 346 0.65 -12.57 -7.77
CA THR A 346 1.96 -12.51 -8.42
C THR A 346 1.97 -11.50 -9.56
N SER A 347 3.12 -10.90 -9.82
CA SER A 347 3.29 -9.87 -10.85
C SER A 347 4.57 -10.05 -11.66
N ARG A 348 4.63 -9.34 -12.78
CA ARG A 348 5.86 -9.13 -13.56
C ARG A 348 6.06 -7.65 -13.81
N THR A 349 7.29 -7.22 -13.67
CA THR A 349 7.67 -5.83 -13.92
C THR A 349 7.61 -5.49 -15.42
N ILE A 350 7.12 -4.30 -15.74
CA ILE A 350 7.09 -3.77 -17.09
C ILE A 350 8.49 -3.24 -17.44
N ASN A 351 9.06 -3.75 -18.51
CA ASN A 351 10.34 -3.31 -19.05
C ASN A 351 10.17 -2.87 -20.51
N GLY A 352 9.56 -1.70 -20.67
CA GLY A 352 9.40 -1.04 -21.96
C GLY A 352 8.10 -1.34 -22.68
N VAL A 353 7.96 -0.65 -23.79
CA VAL A 353 6.84 -0.69 -24.72
C VAL A 353 7.30 -1.29 -26.05
N ALA A 354 6.41 -1.93 -26.78
CA ALA A 354 6.73 -2.49 -28.10
C ALA A 354 7.19 -1.40 -29.06
N SER A 355 8.30 -1.62 -29.74
CA SER A 355 8.85 -0.68 -30.73
C SER A 355 8.10 -0.71 -32.07
N LYS A 356 7.29 -1.75 -32.31
CA LYS A 356 6.53 -1.95 -33.57
C LYS A 356 5.09 -2.33 -33.25
N SER A 357 4.17 -1.90 -34.13
CA SER A 357 2.76 -2.30 -34.08
C SER A 357 2.59 -3.81 -34.23
N PRO A 358 1.50 -4.37 -33.67
CA PRO A 358 1.20 -5.79 -33.79
C PRO A 358 1.11 -6.22 -35.28
N LYS A 359 1.68 -7.37 -35.58
CA LYS A 359 1.62 -7.95 -36.93
C LYS A 359 1.30 -9.44 -36.88
N LYS A 360 0.82 -9.97 -37.98
CA LYS A 360 0.50 -11.39 -38.14
C LYS A 360 1.66 -12.29 -37.66
N GLY A 361 1.34 -13.21 -36.78
CA GLY A 361 2.28 -14.17 -36.20
C GLY A 361 2.85 -13.77 -34.86
N ASP A 362 2.73 -12.51 -34.43
CA ASP A 362 3.18 -12.08 -33.10
C ASP A 362 2.43 -12.84 -32.01
N LYS A 363 3.17 -13.17 -30.93
CA LYS A 363 2.60 -13.85 -29.76
C LYS A 363 2.43 -12.88 -28.61
N ALA A 364 1.34 -13.06 -27.85
CA ALA A 364 1.03 -12.23 -26.69
C ALA A 364 0.34 -13.04 -25.58
N CYS A 365 0.34 -12.43 -24.38
CA CYS A 365 -0.51 -12.78 -23.27
C CYS A 365 -1.50 -11.64 -23.00
N SER A 366 -2.66 -11.95 -22.46
CA SER A 366 -3.61 -10.99 -21.90
C SER A 366 -3.71 -11.16 -20.38
N GLY A 367 -3.87 -10.06 -19.64
CA GLY A 367 -4.01 -10.06 -18.19
C GLY A 367 -5.37 -9.50 -17.81
N GLY A 368 -6.40 -10.33 -17.73
CA GLY A 368 -7.75 -9.92 -17.34
C GLY A 368 -8.01 -10.07 -15.85
N SER A 369 -8.82 -9.22 -15.25
CA SER A 369 -9.20 -9.36 -13.85
C SER A 369 -10.14 -10.55 -13.62
N VAL A 370 -10.87 -10.98 -14.62
CA VAL A 370 -11.82 -12.10 -14.54
C VAL A 370 -11.19 -13.44 -14.87
N THR A 371 -10.42 -13.51 -15.95
CA THR A 371 -9.84 -14.79 -16.42
C THR A 371 -8.38 -14.98 -16.00
N GLY A 372 -7.72 -13.94 -15.50
CA GLY A 372 -6.31 -13.99 -15.18
C GLY A 372 -5.40 -13.81 -16.40
N GLU A 373 -4.21 -14.39 -16.35
CA GLU A 373 -3.25 -14.40 -17.44
C GLU A 373 -3.59 -15.49 -18.43
N LEU A 374 -3.84 -15.11 -19.67
CA LEU A 374 -4.07 -16.03 -20.77
C LEU A 374 -3.00 -15.82 -21.83
N CYS A 375 -2.06 -16.72 -21.92
CA CYS A 375 -1.01 -16.72 -22.96
C CYS A 375 -1.36 -17.58 -24.17
N GLY A 376 -0.53 -17.47 -25.22
CA GLY A 376 -0.70 -18.21 -26.46
C GLY A 376 -1.60 -17.52 -27.51
N TRP A 377 -1.97 -16.27 -27.29
CA TRP A 377 -2.57 -15.46 -28.33
C TRP A 377 -1.61 -15.29 -29.50
N LYS A 378 -2.11 -15.47 -30.70
CA LYS A 378 -1.37 -15.27 -31.94
C LYS A 378 -2.11 -14.24 -32.80
N VAL A 379 -1.44 -13.14 -33.08
CA VAL A 379 -2.00 -12.06 -33.89
C VAL A 379 -2.29 -12.61 -35.31
N ALA A 380 -3.51 -12.46 -35.76
CA ALA A 380 -3.96 -12.83 -37.11
C ALA A 380 -3.93 -11.64 -38.04
N ASP A 381 -4.22 -10.44 -37.50
CA ASP A 381 -4.18 -9.16 -38.21
C ASP A 381 -3.83 -8.02 -37.25
N GLY A 382 -3.03 -7.06 -37.68
CA GLY A 382 -2.57 -5.94 -36.87
C GLY A 382 -3.51 -4.74 -36.86
N SER A 383 -4.49 -4.65 -37.78
CA SER A 383 -5.39 -3.51 -37.89
C SER A 383 -6.74 -3.93 -38.47
N THR A 384 -7.67 -4.27 -37.60
CA THR A 384 -9.01 -4.78 -37.98
C THR A 384 -10.09 -3.83 -37.47
N ASN A 385 -11.17 -3.68 -38.22
CA ASN A 385 -12.41 -3.07 -37.75
C ASN A 385 -13.38 -4.17 -37.31
N VAL A 386 -14.01 -4.02 -36.19
CA VAL A 386 -14.96 -4.99 -35.63
C VAL A 386 -16.26 -4.30 -35.21
N ARG A 387 -17.38 -4.94 -35.51
CA ARG A 387 -18.69 -4.53 -34.97
C ARG A 387 -19.06 -5.46 -33.84
N TYR A 388 -19.12 -4.91 -32.65
CA TYR A 388 -19.54 -5.66 -31.46
C TYR A 388 -21.06 -5.90 -31.44
N VAL A 389 -21.49 -6.82 -30.62
CA VAL A 389 -22.91 -7.01 -30.31
C VAL A 389 -23.47 -5.68 -29.78
N GLY A 390 -24.66 -5.30 -30.26
CA GLY A 390 -25.21 -3.95 -29.94
C GLY A 390 -24.83 -2.88 -30.98
N GLY A 391 -24.01 -3.22 -31.99
CA GLY A 391 -23.76 -2.37 -33.17
C GLY A 391 -22.58 -1.42 -33.04
N THR A 392 -21.94 -1.34 -31.90
CA THR A 392 -20.79 -0.45 -31.69
C THR A 392 -19.58 -0.89 -32.53
N LEU A 393 -18.90 0.07 -33.12
CA LEU A 393 -17.79 -0.15 -34.04
C LEU A 393 -16.45 0.14 -33.39
N GLY A 394 -15.63 -0.89 -33.22
CA GLY A 394 -14.21 -0.77 -32.89
C GLY A 394 -13.38 -0.66 -34.17
N ARG A 395 -12.44 0.28 -34.21
CA ARG A 395 -11.57 0.52 -35.35
C ARG A 395 -10.11 0.41 -35.01
N ASN A 396 -9.31 -0.05 -35.98
CA ASN A 396 -7.86 -0.14 -35.87
C ASN A 396 -7.39 -1.01 -34.68
N LEU A 397 -8.10 -2.11 -34.46
CA LEU A 397 -7.77 -3.06 -33.39
C LEU A 397 -6.95 -4.22 -33.96
N ALA A 398 -5.92 -4.64 -33.23
CA ALA A 398 -5.25 -5.89 -33.56
C ALA A 398 -6.18 -7.07 -33.24
N TYR A 399 -6.18 -8.06 -34.10
CA TYR A 399 -7.00 -9.26 -34.00
C TYR A 399 -6.13 -10.48 -33.70
N ALA A 400 -6.39 -11.18 -32.62
CA ALA A 400 -5.63 -12.37 -32.23
C ALA A 400 -6.53 -13.58 -31.97
N LYS A 401 -5.97 -14.77 -32.10
CA LYS A 401 -6.64 -16.05 -31.89
C LYS A 401 -5.84 -16.97 -30.99
N LYS A 402 -6.55 -17.84 -30.27
CA LYS A 402 -5.98 -18.98 -29.55
C LYS A 402 -7.02 -20.10 -29.37
N THR A 403 -6.60 -21.25 -28.91
CA THR A 403 -7.47 -22.32 -28.40
C THR A 403 -7.49 -22.34 -26.88
N GLY A 404 -8.45 -23.03 -26.28
CA GLY A 404 -8.57 -23.23 -24.83
C GLY A 404 -9.43 -22.15 -24.17
N THR A 405 -8.98 -21.59 -23.06
CA THR A 405 -9.71 -20.57 -22.29
C THR A 405 -9.71 -19.22 -23.01
N CYS A 406 -10.87 -18.62 -23.16
CA CYS A 406 -11.06 -17.31 -23.78
C CYS A 406 -11.11 -16.21 -22.73
N ALA A 407 -10.80 -14.98 -23.13
CA ALA A 407 -11.09 -13.80 -22.33
C ALA A 407 -12.61 -13.66 -22.14
N ALA A 408 -13.03 -13.07 -21.02
CA ALA A 408 -14.43 -12.94 -20.62
C ALA A 408 -14.81 -11.46 -20.40
N GLU A 409 -16.09 -11.22 -20.22
CA GLU A 409 -16.62 -9.92 -19.81
C GLU A 409 -15.96 -9.48 -18.48
N GLY A 410 -15.54 -8.22 -18.43
CA GLY A 410 -14.76 -7.68 -17.32
C GLY A 410 -13.24 -7.73 -17.50
N ASP A 411 -12.72 -8.52 -18.45
CA ASP A 411 -11.31 -8.47 -18.86
C ASP A 411 -10.97 -7.24 -19.72
N SER A 412 -11.99 -6.56 -20.23
CA SER A 412 -11.87 -5.32 -21.02
C SER A 412 -10.98 -4.32 -20.31
N GLY A 413 -10.06 -3.69 -21.04
CA GLY A 413 -9.06 -2.78 -20.50
C GLY A 413 -7.79 -3.46 -20.03
N GLY A 414 -7.78 -4.78 -19.88
CA GLY A 414 -6.62 -5.54 -19.40
C GLY A 414 -5.37 -5.40 -20.28
N PRO A 415 -4.17 -5.57 -19.71
CA PRO A 415 -2.92 -5.43 -20.45
C PRO A 415 -2.71 -6.58 -21.43
N ILE A 416 -2.26 -6.25 -22.64
CA ILE A 416 -1.72 -7.18 -23.62
C ILE A 416 -0.20 -6.99 -23.64
N TYR A 417 0.54 -8.07 -23.44
CA TYR A 417 2.00 -8.01 -23.30
C TYR A 417 2.70 -9.24 -23.89
N SER A 418 3.99 -9.11 -24.11
CA SER A 418 4.88 -10.24 -24.37
C SER A 418 5.82 -10.44 -23.19
N ILE A 419 6.07 -11.70 -22.83
CA ILE A 419 7.03 -12.08 -21.79
C ILE A 419 8.42 -12.12 -22.43
N ARG A 420 9.38 -11.46 -21.78
CA ARG A 420 10.80 -11.42 -22.17
C ARG A 420 11.55 -12.63 -21.61
N SER A 421 12.73 -12.89 -22.12
CA SER A 421 13.60 -13.96 -21.62
C SER A 421 14.04 -13.76 -20.16
N ASP A 422 14.07 -12.51 -19.69
CA ASP A 422 14.39 -12.15 -18.29
C ASP A 422 13.17 -12.23 -17.35
N GLY A 423 12.04 -12.71 -17.84
CA GLY A 423 10.79 -12.84 -17.07
C GLY A 423 9.97 -11.56 -16.92
N ARG A 424 10.48 -10.39 -17.33
CA ARG A 424 9.74 -9.13 -17.37
C ARG A 424 8.78 -9.08 -18.57
N VAL A 425 7.97 -8.04 -18.66
CA VAL A 425 7.01 -7.90 -19.76
C VAL A 425 7.27 -6.63 -20.58
N THR A 426 6.93 -6.72 -21.87
CA THR A 426 6.86 -5.57 -22.79
C THR A 426 5.41 -5.29 -23.10
N ALA A 427 4.94 -4.05 -22.85
CA ALA A 427 3.58 -3.62 -23.16
C ALA A 427 3.32 -3.68 -24.68
N ARG A 428 2.16 -4.24 -25.08
CA ARG A 428 1.76 -4.42 -26.47
C ARG A 428 0.44 -3.73 -26.81
N GLY A 429 -0.53 -3.72 -25.90
CA GLY A 429 -1.86 -3.17 -26.16
C GLY A 429 -2.80 -3.26 -24.98
N ILE A 430 -4.03 -2.81 -25.20
CA ILE A 430 -5.14 -2.80 -24.26
C ILE A 430 -6.28 -3.64 -24.82
N LEU A 431 -6.73 -4.63 -24.04
CA LEU A 431 -7.82 -5.52 -24.43
C LEU A 431 -9.12 -4.73 -24.63
N SER A 432 -9.70 -4.84 -25.82
CA SER A 432 -10.98 -4.25 -26.16
C SER A 432 -12.12 -5.25 -25.95
N GLY A 433 -12.04 -6.39 -26.55
CA GLY A 433 -13.08 -7.41 -26.47
C GLY A 433 -12.70 -8.69 -27.16
N GLY A 434 -13.61 -9.64 -27.18
CA GLY A 434 -13.36 -10.94 -27.80
C GLY A 434 -14.61 -11.80 -27.90
N GLY A 435 -14.40 -13.03 -28.28
CA GLY A 435 -15.48 -14.01 -28.43
C GLY A 435 -14.94 -15.42 -28.55
N LYS A 436 -15.87 -16.36 -28.68
CA LYS A 436 -15.58 -17.77 -28.92
C LYS A 436 -16.38 -18.30 -30.08
N TYR A 437 -15.72 -18.99 -31.00
CA TYR A 437 -16.37 -19.74 -32.06
C TYR A 437 -15.79 -21.14 -32.08
N ASN A 438 -16.63 -22.14 -31.84
CA ASN A 438 -16.22 -23.53 -31.61
C ASN A 438 -15.14 -23.59 -30.50
N SER A 439 -13.95 -24.16 -30.80
CA SER A 439 -12.81 -24.24 -29.90
C SER A 439 -11.84 -23.06 -29.98
N THR A 440 -12.12 -22.09 -30.87
CA THR A 440 -11.24 -20.94 -31.11
C THR A 440 -11.73 -19.71 -30.35
N CYS A 441 -10.83 -19.15 -29.54
CA CYS A 441 -11.01 -17.85 -28.92
C CYS A 441 -10.52 -16.75 -29.86
N THR A 442 -11.22 -15.64 -29.87
CA THR A 442 -10.84 -14.41 -30.59
C THR A 442 -10.67 -13.28 -29.60
N LEU A 443 -9.76 -12.38 -29.87
CA LEU A 443 -9.45 -11.23 -29.03
C LEU A 443 -9.11 -10.04 -29.93
N PHE A 444 -9.64 -8.86 -29.57
CA PHE A 444 -9.33 -7.58 -30.19
C PHE A 444 -8.67 -6.68 -29.14
N PHE A 445 -7.63 -5.95 -29.53
CA PHE A 445 -6.92 -5.05 -28.62
C PHE A 445 -6.38 -3.82 -29.36
N SER A 446 -6.35 -2.69 -28.68
CA SER A 446 -5.73 -1.46 -29.17
C SER A 446 -4.22 -1.54 -29.04
N ASP A 447 -3.49 -1.06 -30.06
CA ASP A 447 -2.03 -0.97 -30.05
C ASP A 447 -1.56 0.09 -29.02
N ILE A 448 -0.68 -0.28 -28.12
CA ILE A 448 -0.15 0.61 -27.07
C ILE A 448 0.62 1.81 -27.64
N ARG A 449 1.29 1.64 -28.79
CA ARG A 449 2.02 2.73 -29.47
C ARG A 449 1.08 3.81 -29.99
N VAL A 450 -0.09 3.40 -30.47
CA VAL A 450 -1.14 4.35 -30.89
C VAL A 450 -1.64 5.14 -29.68
N ALA A 451 -1.85 4.46 -28.55
CA ALA A 451 -2.22 5.12 -27.30
C ALA A 451 -1.17 6.14 -26.83
N GLU A 452 0.12 5.79 -26.85
CA GLU A 452 1.22 6.71 -26.48
C GLU A 452 1.39 7.90 -27.44
N LYS A 453 0.92 7.78 -28.68
CA LYS A 453 0.93 8.89 -29.63
C LYS A 453 -0.33 9.75 -29.56
N SER A 454 -1.41 9.19 -29.06
CA SER A 454 -2.71 9.88 -28.95
C SER A 454 -2.88 10.62 -27.63
N PHE A 455 -2.35 10.06 -26.55
CA PHE A 455 -2.54 10.57 -25.19
C PHE A 455 -1.24 11.18 -24.65
N PRO A 456 -1.36 12.15 -23.73
CA PRO A 456 -0.20 12.71 -23.07
C PRO A 456 0.47 11.67 -22.12
N GLY A 457 1.80 11.69 -22.05
CA GLY A 457 2.57 10.79 -21.20
C GLY A 457 2.92 9.45 -21.83
N ALA A 458 3.20 8.45 -21.01
CA ALA A 458 3.63 7.12 -21.45
C ALA A 458 3.40 6.05 -20.40
N VAL A 459 3.49 4.78 -20.79
CA VAL A 459 3.48 3.62 -19.89
C VAL A 459 4.64 3.73 -18.88
N LYS A 460 4.35 3.56 -17.60
CA LYS A 460 5.40 3.46 -16.56
C LYS A 460 6.12 2.12 -16.69
N HIS A 461 7.43 2.18 -16.87
CA HIS A 461 8.29 1.00 -16.91
C HIS A 461 9.67 1.33 -16.31
N ILE A 462 10.46 0.30 -15.96
CA ILE A 462 11.83 0.43 -15.46
C ILE A 462 12.86 0.26 -16.60
#